data_935cb6f01b5a1a32aa9c6b79b9031e02
#
_entry.id   935cb6f01b5a1a32aa9c6b79b9031e02
#
_cell.length_a   1.000
_cell.length_b   1.000
_cell.length_c   1.000
_cell.angle_alpha   90.00
_cell.angle_beta   90.00
_cell.angle_gamma   90.00
#
_symmetry.space_group_name_H-M   'P 1'
#
loop_
_entity.id
_entity.type
_entity.pdbx_description
1 polymer ?
#
loop_
_entity_poly.entity_id
_entity_poly.type
_entity_poly.pdbx_seq_one_letter_code
_entity_poly.pdbx_strand_id
1 'polypeptide(L)'
;FTVDNKGVILTGMKETFIKIKYHKKGLIPEEGTYLFGDYVLPLRITSVSKYGISPDAASKLYTVKFQPGPIDKKGWSVIDFNNCCTQDGGWYLNMGWGVESLIDNNPGTQWLCRWDVKEPLPYYFVFDMGKEYTLFRFGFANPVAPAAHVWAGTSKAGYVEASIDNENWVKLKDWTSPKIGEPNVNMDVPATQARYIRFVITDTYPTYDGLRVSLGEVYAWGM
;
A
#
# COMPACT_ATOMS: atom_id res chain seq x y z
N PHE A 1 19.05 -8.45 -15.79
CA PHE A 1 18.85 -7.41 -16.81
C PHE A 1 19.44 -7.82 -18.15
N THR A 2 18.94 -7.23 -19.20
CA THR A 2 19.55 -7.29 -20.53
C THR A 2 19.86 -5.87 -21.02
N VAL A 3 20.95 -5.72 -21.75
CA VAL A 3 21.38 -4.45 -22.35
C VAL A 3 21.60 -4.72 -23.84
N ASP A 4 21.15 -3.81 -24.67
CA ASP A 4 21.55 -3.83 -26.07
C ASP A 4 23.08 -3.73 -26.13
N ASN A 5 23.73 -4.70 -26.72
CA ASN A 5 25.19 -4.77 -26.74
C ASN A 5 25.82 -3.83 -27.78
N LYS A 6 25.01 -3.13 -28.55
CA LYS A 6 25.46 -2.25 -29.63
C LYS A 6 24.51 -1.08 -29.86
N GLY A 7 25.05 0.12 -29.85
CA GLY A 7 24.39 1.33 -30.32
C GLY A 7 25.01 1.81 -31.65
N VAL A 8 24.21 2.32 -32.56
CA VAL A 8 24.66 2.84 -33.86
C VAL A 8 24.25 4.31 -33.97
N ILE A 9 25.21 5.20 -34.11
CA ILE A 9 24.97 6.61 -34.44
C ILE A 9 25.06 6.74 -35.98
N LEU A 10 23.94 7.04 -36.61
CA LEU A 10 23.88 7.23 -38.06
C LEU A 10 24.48 8.57 -38.46
N THR A 11 24.90 8.68 -39.72
CA THR A 11 25.44 9.94 -40.29
C THR A 11 24.46 11.09 -40.09
N GLY A 12 24.93 12.18 -39.53
CA GLY A 12 24.11 13.34 -39.18
C GLY A 12 23.45 13.32 -37.82
N MET A 13 23.48 12.18 -37.10
CA MET A 13 22.99 12.08 -35.72
C MET A 13 24.12 12.35 -34.72
N LYS A 14 23.78 12.98 -33.60
CA LYS A 14 24.72 13.28 -32.51
C LYS A 14 24.68 12.26 -31.39
N GLU A 15 23.64 11.46 -31.32
CA GLU A 15 23.37 10.51 -30.22
C GLU A 15 22.62 9.28 -30.69
N THR A 16 22.65 8.25 -29.89
CA THR A 16 21.83 7.05 -30.02
C THR A 16 21.46 6.53 -28.63
N PHE A 17 20.45 5.68 -28.57
CA PHE A 17 19.98 5.09 -27.32
C PHE A 17 20.35 3.61 -27.24
N ILE A 18 20.76 3.19 -26.06
CA ILE A 18 20.95 1.78 -25.72
C ILE A 18 19.81 1.38 -24.77
N LYS A 19 19.04 0.37 -25.16
CA LYS A 19 17.93 -0.10 -24.37
C LYS A 19 18.42 -1.01 -23.25
N ILE A 20 17.98 -0.70 -22.03
CA ILE A 20 18.21 -1.53 -20.84
C ILE A 20 16.87 -2.09 -20.41
N LYS A 21 16.76 -3.42 -20.28
CA LYS A 21 15.58 -4.10 -19.79
C LYS A 21 15.91 -4.78 -18.46
N TYR A 22 15.20 -4.38 -17.42
CA TYR A 22 15.31 -5.01 -16.10
C TYR A 22 14.36 -6.19 -16.00
N HIS A 23 14.84 -7.30 -15.42
CA HIS A 23 14.05 -8.50 -15.18
C HIS A 23 13.83 -8.64 -13.69
N LYS A 24 12.57 -8.60 -13.25
CA LYS A 24 12.19 -8.73 -11.84
C LYS A 24 12.42 -10.16 -11.30
N LYS A 25 12.39 -11.19 -12.16
CA LYS A 25 12.44 -12.61 -11.78
C LYS A 25 13.61 -12.98 -10.87
N GLY A 26 14.77 -12.33 -11.03
CA GLY A 26 15.94 -12.59 -10.16
C GLY A 26 15.94 -11.82 -8.84
N LEU A 27 15.04 -10.85 -8.67
CA LEU A 27 14.92 -10.02 -7.46
C LEU A 27 13.79 -10.50 -6.54
N ILE A 28 12.94 -11.37 -7.03
CA ILE A 28 11.83 -11.99 -6.31
C ILE A 28 12.10 -13.49 -6.32
N PRO A 29 12.75 -14.05 -5.30
CA PRO A 29 12.94 -15.49 -5.20
C PRO A 29 11.60 -16.21 -5.05
N GLU A 30 11.50 -17.42 -5.55
CA GLU A 30 10.27 -18.24 -5.45
C GLU A 30 9.93 -18.60 -4.00
N GLU A 31 10.94 -18.60 -3.12
CA GLU A 31 10.79 -18.78 -1.67
C GLU A 31 11.77 -17.86 -0.93
N GLY A 32 11.29 -17.16 0.10
CA GLY A 32 12.12 -16.52 1.10
C GLY A 32 12.23 -15.00 1.03
N THR A 33 13.38 -14.47 1.34
CA THR A 33 13.63 -13.05 1.57
C THR A 33 13.69 -12.26 0.28
N TYR A 34 12.82 -11.26 0.14
CA TYR A 34 12.89 -10.30 -0.96
C TYR A 34 14.13 -9.42 -0.86
N LEU A 35 14.81 -9.25 -1.97
CA LEU A 35 16.02 -8.44 -2.04
C LEU A 35 15.64 -6.96 -2.30
N PHE A 36 15.00 -6.32 -1.33
CA PHE A 36 14.75 -4.88 -1.41
C PHE A 36 16.04 -4.10 -1.20
N GLY A 37 16.19 -3.00 -1.91
CA GLY A 37 17.34 -2.13 -1.76
C GLY A 37 17.64 -1.29 -2.99
N ASP A 38 18.72 -0.55 -2.89
CA ASP A 38 19.28 0.23 -3.97
C ASP A 38 20.38 -0.59 -4.65
N TYR A 39 20.20 -0.86 -5.93
CA TYR A 39 21.15 -1.60 -6.75
C TYR A 39 21.86 -0.65 -7.70
N VAL A 40 23.16 -0.82 -7.87
CA VAL A 40 23.94 -0.06 -8.83
C VAL A 40 24.27 -0.94 -10.01
N LEU A 41 23.88 -0.52 -11.20
CA LEU A 41 24.25 -1.14 -12.47
C LEU A 41 25.34 -0.30 -13.14
N PRO A 42 26.60 -0.74 -13.09
CA PRO A 42 27.66 -0.08 -13.84
C PRO A 42 27.58 -0.50 -15.32
N LEU A 43 27.53 0.47 -16.21
CA LEU A 43 27.66 0.26 -17.66
C LEU A 43 28.92 0.94 -18.15
N ARG A 44 29.63 0.26 -19.05
CA ARG A 44 30.87 0.77 -19.66
C ARG A 44 30.85 0.56 -21.17
N ILE A 45 31.25 1.57 -21.92
CA ILE A 45 31.55 1.44 -23.34
C ILE A 45 32.91 0.74 -23.43
N THR A 46 32.97 -0.41 -24.07
CA THR A 46 34.20 -1.20 -24.19
C THR A 46 34.93 -0.99 -25.50
N SER A 47 34.21 -0.61 -26.55
CA SER A 47 34.80 -0.32 -27.85
C SER A 47 33.94 0.60 -28.68
N VAL A 48 34.52 1.34 -29.57
CA VAL A 48 33.90 2.13 -30.62
C VAL A 48 34.62 1.87 -31.97
N SER A 49 33.86 1.90 -33.06
CA SER A 49 34.39 1.54 -34.37
C SER A 49 35.25 2.64 -35.04
N LYS A 50 35.08 3.91 -34.59
CA LYS A 50 35.68 5.04 -35.35
C LYS A 50 36.13 6.12 -34.38
N TYR A 51 36.34 6.52 -33.56
CA TYR A 51 36.81 7.55 -32.63
C TYR A 51 37.27 6.95 -31.30
N GLY A 52 37.96 7.72 -30.51
CA GLY A 52 38.31 7.31 -29.18
C GLY A 52 37.13 7.33 -28.18
N ILE A 53 37.21 6.57 -27.10
CA ILE A 53 36.29 6.63 -25.97
C ILE A 53 36.84 7.71 -25.02
N SER A 54 36.02 8.71 -24.69
CA SER A 54 36.38 9.69 -23.65
C SER A 54 36.47 8.96 -22.29
N PRO A 55 37.58 9.06 -21.56
CA PRO A 55 37.72 8.45 -20.24
C PRO A 55 36.63 8.89 -19.26
N ASP A 56 36.24 10.16 -19.32
CA ASP A 56 35.26 10.76 -18.38
C ASP A 56 33.81 10.35 -18.67
N ALA A 57 33.53 9.88 -19.90
CA ALA A 57 32.20 9.48 -20.34
C ALA A 57 32.08 8.02 -20.68
N ALA A 58 33.14 7.22 -20.46
CA ALA A 58 33.17 5.81 -20.82
C ALA A 58 32.27 4.93 -19.94
N SER A 59 31.91 5.40 -18.76
CA SER A 59 31.13 4.66 -17.79
C SER A 59 29.95 5.44 -17.25
N LYS A 60 28.86 4.74 -16.97
CA LYS A 60 27.68 5.30 -16.34
C LYS A 60 27.18 4.35 -15.24
N LEU A 61 26.90 4.90 -14.08
CA LEU A 61 26.23 4.18 -12.99
C LEU A 61 24.74 4.48 -13.04
N TYR A 62 23.93 3.44 -13.03
CA TYR A 62 22.48 3.55 -12.88
C TYR A 62 22.08 2.97 -11.52
N THR A 63 21.39 3.75 -10.72
CA THR A 63 20.79 3.26 -9.48
C THR A 63 19.39 2.76 -9.77
N VAL A 64 19.10 1.54 -9.39
CA VAL A 64 17.79 0.91 -9.48
C VAL A 64 17.28 0.69 -8.06
N LYS A 65 16.21 1.38 -7.70
CA LYS A 65 15.53 1.17 -6.42
C LYS A 65 14.52 0.05 -6.58
N PHE A 66 14.69 -1.02 -5.82
CA PHE A 66 13.74 -2.11 -5.75
C PHE A 66 13.07 -2.09 -4.38
N GLN A 67 11.87 -1.52 -4.34
CA GLN A 67 11.08 -1.37 -3.13
C GLN A 67 9.60 -1.56 -3.46
N PRO A 68 8.78 -2.09 -2.53
CA PRO A 68 7.34 -2.14 -2.73
C PRO A 68 6.80 -0.71 -2.84
N GLY A 69 5.98 -0.48 -3.85
CA GLY A 69 5.28 0.78 -4.02
C GLY A 69 3.91 0.77 -3.34
N PRO A 70 3.32 1.95 -3.07
CA PRO A 70 1.92 2.02 -2.67
C PRO A 70 1.06 1.44 -3.80
N ILE A 71 0.10 0.60 -3.44
CA ILE A 71 -0.89 0.06 -4.38
C ILE A 71 -1.94 1.14 -4.63
N ASP A 72 -2.15 1.46 -5.90
CA ASP A 72 -3.21 2.38 -6.30
C ASP A 72 -4.57 1.77 -5.96
N LYS A 73 -5.39 2.51 -5.23
CA LYS A 73 -6.72 2.07 -4.81
C LYS A 73 -7.79 2.18 -5.90
N LYS A 74 -7.41 2.59 -7.10
CA LYS A 74 -8.31 2.57 -8.26
C LYS A 74 -8.74 1.13 -8.57
N GLY A 75 -10.01 0.86 -8.41
CA GLY A 75 -10.57 -0.48 -8.57
C GLY A 75 -10.68 -1.28 -7.27
N TRP A 76 -10.30 -0.70 -6.14
CA TRP A 76 -10.61 -1.27 -4.83
C TRP A 76 -12.11 -1.12 -4.54
N SER A 77 -12.62 -2.04 -3.75
CA SER A 77 -13.99 -1.96 -3.18
C SER A 77 -14.00 -2.55 -1.77
N VAL A 78 -14.86 -2.02 -0.92
CA VAL A 78 -15.20 -2.65 0.36
C VAL A 78 -16.33 -3.63 0.08
N ILE A 79 -16.08 -4.92 0.23
CA ILE A 79 -17.03 -5.98 -0.16
C ILE A 79 -17.76 -6.60 1.01
N ASP A 80 -17.23 -6.44 2.23
CA ASP A 80 -17.87 -6.89 3.47
C ASP A 80 -17.40 -6.07 4.67
N PHE A 81 -18.28 -5.88 5.64
CA PHE A 81 -18.00 -5.22 6.91
C PHE A 81 -19.15 -5.47 7.89
N ASN A 82 -18.91 -5.41 9.19
CA ASN A 82 -19.94 -5.66 10.19
C ASN A 82 -20.47 -4.44 10.92
N ASN A 83 -19.88 -3.27 10.73
CA ASN A 83 -20.31 -2.07 11.45
C ASN A 83 -20.03 -0.77 10.66
N CYS A 84 -21.03 0.07 10.47
CA CYS A 84 -20.90 1.41 9.88
C CYS A 84 -22.12 2.27 10.22
N CYS A 85 -21.91 3.53 10.54
CA CYS A 85 -23.02 4.44 10.87
C CYS A 85 -23.97 4.73 9.69
N THR A 86 -23.58 4.42 8.47
CA THR A 86 -24.42 4.56 7.26
C THR A 86 -25.26 3.32 6.95
N GLN A 87 -25.10 2.23 7.69
CA GLN A 87 -25.98 1.07 7.58
C GLN A 87 -27.42 1.50 7.89
N ASP A 88 -28.38 0.89 7.22
CA ASP A 88 -29.81 1.14 7.39
C ASP A 88 -30.32 2.51 6.91
N GLY A 89 -29.57 3.23 6.08
CA GLY A 89 -30.06 4.39 5.36
C GLY A 89 -30.22 5.68 6.18
N GLY A 90 -29.43 5.86 7.21
CA GLY A 90 -29.49 7.04 8.08
C GLY A 90 -29.08 8.35 7.39
N TRP A 91 -29.39 9.48 8.00
CA TRP A 91 -29.03 10.84 7.54
C TRP A 91 -27.50 11.10 7.45
N TYR A 92 -26.68 10.15 7.91
CA TYR A 92 -25.22 10.16 7.83
C TYR A 92 -24.65 9.81 6.44
N LEU A 93 -25.48 9.29 5.51
CA LEU A 93 -25.06 8.89 4.16
C LEU A 93 -24.31 9.98 3.38
N ASN A 94 -24.65 11.25 3.63
CA ASN A 94 -24.06 12.38 2.89
C ASN A 94 -22.89 13.05 3.64
N MET A 95 -22.42 12.49 4.75
CA MET A 95 -21.39 13.12 5.58
C MET A 95 -19.97 12.62 5.30
N GLY A 96 -19.78 11.67 4.36
CA GLY A 96 -18.49 11.06 4.08
C GLY A 96 -18.00 10.18 5.24
N TRP A 97 -18.92 9.49 5.92
CA TRP A 97 -18.63 8.62 7.07
C TRP A 97 -18.85 7.13 6.78
N GLY A 98 -19.00 6.79 5.53
CA GLY A 98 -19.20 5.43 5.06
C GLY A 98 -17.91 4.60 5.00
N VAL A 99 -18.06 3.32 4.68
CA VAL A 99 -16.91 2.41 4.49
C VAL A 99 -16.07 2.78 3.27
N GLU A 100 -16.64 3.43 2.29
CA GLU A 100 -15.97 3.92 1.08
C GLU A 100 -14.89 4.96 1.39
N SER A 101 -15.03 5.68 2.51
CA SER A 101 -14.04 6.64 3.00
C SER A 101 -12.68 5.98 3.31
N LEU A 102 -12.67 4.67 3.55
CA LEU A 102 -11.43 3.94 3.84
C LEU A 102 -10.52 3.78 2.63
N ILE A 103 -11.05 4.02 1.43
CA ILE A 103 -10.32 3.78 0.16
C ILE A 103 -10.43 4.95 -0.83
N ASP A 104 -10.98 6.09 -0.44
CA ASP A 104 -11.25 7.21 -1.36
C ASP A 104 -10.07 8.18 -1.56
N ASN A 105 -8.95 7.96 -0.86
CA ASN A 105 -7.76 8.82 -0.85
C ASN A 105 -8.04 10.26 -0.35
N ASN A 106 -9.07 10.46 0.44
CA ASN A 106 -9.44 11.76 0.98
C ASN A 106 -9.31 11.79 2.51
N PRO A 107 -8.29 12.43 3.07
CA PRO A 107 -8.11 12.50 4.52
C PRO A 107 -9.20 13.33 5.24
N GLY A 108 -10.08 13.96 4.48
CA GLY A 108 -11.25 14.72 4.98
C GLY A 108 -12.48 13.85 5.24
N THR A 109 -12.47 12.60 4.81
CA THR A 109 -13.54 11.62 5.05
C THR A 109 -13.11 10.58 6.08
N GLN A 110 -14.03 9.81 6.59
CA GLN A 110 -13.75 8.77 7.57
C GLN A 110 -14.85 7.71 7.59
N TRP A 111 -14.52 6.50 7.93
CA TRP A 111 -15.50 5.56 8.45
C TRP A 111 -15.79 5.90 9.92
N LEU A 112 -17.05 5.78 10.32
CA LEU A 112 -17.50 5.90 11.71
C LEU A 112 -18.37 4.70 12.06
N CYS A 113 -18.12 4.11 13.22
CA CYS A 113 -18.95 3.01 13.71
C CYS A 113 -20.35 3.48 14.06
N ARG A 114 -21.29 2.54 14.15
CA ARG A 114 -22.63 2.80 14.75
C ARG A 114 -22.45 2.99 16.24
N TRP A 115 -22.78 4.15 16.75
CA TRP A 115 -22.79 4.45 18.18
C TRP A 115 -24.19 4.39 18.80
N ASP A 116 -25.22 4.38 17.96
CA ASP A 116 -26.63 4.25 18.35
C ASP A 116 -26.98 2.81 18.73
N VAL A 117 -26.27 1.85 18.19
CA VAL A 117 -26.38 0.44 18.54
C VAL A 117 -25.02 -0.01 19.06
N LYS A 118 -25.00 -0.47 20.30
CA LYS A 118 -23.78 -0.89 20.98
C LYS A 118 -23.34 -2.28 20.48
N GLU A 119 -22.81 -2.34 19.27
CA GLU A 119 -22.25 -3.57 18.73
C GLU A 119 -20.88 -3.85 19.33
N PRO A 120 -20.62 -5.10 19.76
CA PRO A 120 -19.34 -5.45 20.33
C PRO A 120 -18.23 -5.52 19.27
N LEU A 121 -16.99 -5.27 19.69
CA LEU A 121 -15.81 -5.65 18.91
C LEU A 121 -15.75 -7.18 18.71
N PRO A 122 -15.10 -7.67 17.65
CA PRO A 122 -14.28 -6.91 16.71
C PRO A 122 -15.09 -6.23 15.59
N TYR A 123 -14.60 -5.10 15.11
CA TYR A 123 -15.04 -4.54 13.82
C TYR A 123 -14.12 -5.03 12.73
N TYR A 124 -14.66 -5.30 11.53
CA TYR A 124 -13.84 -5.72 10.40
C TYR A 124 -14.32 -5.10 9.08
N PHE A 125 -13.39 -5.06 8.14
CA PHE A 125 -13.60 -4.64 6.75
C PHE A 125 -12.89 -5.61 5.83
N VAL A 126 -13.53 -5.98 4.74
CA VAL A 126 -12.94 -6.78 3.68
C VAL A 126 -12.82 -5.92 2.42
N PHE A 127 -11.59 -5.78 1.94
CA PHE A 127 -11.27 -5.04 0.74
C PHE A 127 -10.94 -6.00 -0.40
N ASP A 128 -11.57 -5.84 -1.56
CA ASP A 128 -11.11 -6.40 -2.83
C ASP A 128 -10.20 -5.38 -3.52
N MET A 129 -8.96 -5.71 -3.75
CA MET A 129 -7.99 -4.85 -4.43
C MET A 129 -8.14 -4.87 -5.96
N GLY A 130 -9.12 -5.62 -6.50
CA GLY A 130 -9.43 -5.72 -7.92
C GLY A 130 -8.53 -6.66 -8.70
N LYS A 131 -7.36 -7.00 -8.19
CA LYS A 131 -6.42 -7.99 -8.74
C LYS A 131 -5.44 -8.49 -7.67
N GLU A 132 -4.67 -9.51 -8.00
CA GLU A 132 -3.63 -10.04 -7.13
C GLU A 132 -2.39 -9.14 -7.08
N TYR A 133 -1.82 -9.05 -5.89
CA TYR A 133 -0.55 -8.40 -5.60
C TYR A 133 0.28 -9.26 -4.66
N THR A 134 1.59 -9.08 -4.68
CA THR A 134 2.44 -9.51 -3.57
C THR A 134 2.50 -8.37 -2.56
N LEU A 135 1.89 -8.54 -1.40
CA LEU A 135 1.89 -7.56 -0.31
C LEU A 135 3.18 -7.63 0.50
N PHE A 136 3.67 -6.47 0.97
CA PHE A 136 4.85 -6.34 1.84
C PHE A 136 4.60 -5.44 3.05
N ARG A 137 3.62 -4.56 2.94
CA ARG A 137 3.25 -3.63 4.01
C ARG A 137 1.77 -3.33 3.94
N PHE A 138 1.17 -3.16 5.11
CA PHE A 138 -0.16 -2.61 5.28
C PHE A 138 -0.09 -1.40 6.21
N GLY A 139 -1.04 -0.49 6.09
CA GLY A 139 -1.15 0.66 6.97
C GLY A 139 -2.54 1.24 7.00
N PHE A 140 -2.77 2.09 7.98
CA PHE A 140 -3.99 2.87 8.08
C PHE A 140 -3.69 4.26 8.65
N ALA A 141 -4.58 5.20 8.36
CA ALA A 141 -4.57 6.53 8.95
C ALA A 141 -5.80 6.74 9.81
N ASN A 142 -5.61 7.40 10.95
CA ASN A 142 -6.72 7.95 11.69
C ASN A 142 -7.19 9.26 11.04
N PRO A 143 -8.48 9.65 11.20
CA PRO A 143 -9.01 10.86 10.61
C PRO A 143 -8.25 12.10 11.05
N VAL A 144 -8.08 13.06 10.12
CA VAL A 144 -7.43 14.35 10.38
C VAL A 144 -8.50 15.44 10.46
N ALA A 145 -8.34 16.40 11.38
CA ALA A 145 -9.22 17.56 11.45
C ALA A 145 -9.32 18.28 10.09
N PRO A 146 -10.51 18.76 9.63
CA PRO A 146 -11.76 18.93 10.40
C PRO A 146 -12.68 17.69 10.39
N ALA A 147 -12.37 16.65 9.65
CA ALA A 147 -13.17 15.43 9.60
C ALA A 147 -13.13 14.66 10.93
N ALA A 148 -12.01 14.75 11.64
CA ALA A 148 -11.90 14.20 12.97
C ALA A 148 -12.93 14.90 13.88
N HIS A 149 -14.07 14.28 14.07
CA HIS A 149 -14.81 14.59 15.26
C HIS A 149 -13.89 14.27 16.43
N VAL A 150 -13.44 15.30 17.14
CA VAL A 150 -12.63 15.21 18.37
C VAL A 150 -13.22 14.26 19.41
N TRP A 151 -14.42 13.77 19.15
CA TRP A 151 -15.22 12.86 19.98
C TRP A 151 -15.05 11.37 19.61
N ALA A 152 -14.54 11.05 18.43
CA ALA A 152 -14.43 9.68 18.01
C ALA A 152 -13.12 9.08 18.52
N GLY A 153 -13.23 7.94 19.18
CA GLY A 153 -12.09 7.10 19.51
C GLY A 153 -11.40 6.61 18.24
N THR A 154 -10.19 6.15 18.40
CA THR A 154 -9.40 5.60 17.29
C THR A 154 -9.07 4.13 17.58
N SER A 155 -8.73 3.42 16.51
CA SER A 155 -8.32 2.01 16.61
C SER A 155 -7.05 1.87 17.43
N LYS A 156 -7.02 0.93 18.38
CA LYS A 156 -5.90 0.68 19.30
C LYS A 156 -5.15 -0.60 19.00
N ALA A 157 -5.85 -1.67 18.73
CA ALA A 157 -5.23 -2.95 18.39
C ALA A 157 -6.11 -3.77 17.46
N GLY A 158 -5.48 -4.70 16.75
CA GLY A 158 -6.16 -5.62 15.86
C GLY A 158 -5.18 -6.48 15.07
N TYR A 159 -5.63 -6.95 13.94
CA TYR A 159 -4.79 -7.72 13.02
C TYR A 159 -5.22 -7.51 11.56
N VAL A 160 -4.35 -7.89 10.66
CA VAL A 160 -4.62 -7.91 9.22
C VAL A 160 -4.44 -9.31 8.68
N GLU A 161 -5.33 -9.71 7.78
CA GLU A 161 -5.32 -10.97 7.07
C GLU A 161 -5.35 -10.72 5.56
N ALA A 162 -4.88 -11.70 4.80
CA ALA A 162 -4.91 -11.69 3.35
C ALA A 162 -5.48 -12.98 2.79
N SER A 163 -6.07 -12.87 1.61
CA SER A 163 -6.61 -14.02 0.86
C SER A 163 -6.47 -13.79 -0.64
N ILE A 164 -6.40 -14.87 -1.41
CA ILE A 164 -6.50 -14.85 -2.87
C ILE A 164 -7.95 -15.03 -3.34
N ASP A 165 -8.73 -15.81 -2.61
CA ASP A 165 -10.05 -16.32 -3.01
C ASP A 165 -11.22 -15.79 -2.17
N ASN A 166 -10.95 -14.96 -1.14
CA ASN A 166 -11.91 -14.48 -0.15
C ASN A 166 -12.54 -15.58 0.75
N GLU A 167 -11.98 -16.77 0.72
CA GLU A 167 -12.44 -17.92 1.52
C GLU A 167 -11.35 -18.37 2.50
N ASN A 168 -10.13 -18.55 1.98
CA ASN A 168 -8.98 -19.01 2.75
C ASN A 168 -8.12 -17.82 3.19
N TRP A 169 -8.13 -17.53 4.50
CA TRP A 169 -7.48 -16.36 5.09
C TRP A 169 -6.21 -16.72 5.83
N VAL A 170 -5.15 -15.96 5.56
CA VAL A 170 -3.86 -16.05 6.25
C VAL A 170 -3.64 -14.79 7.06
N LYS A 171 -3.44 -14.94 8.36
CA LYS A 171 -3.08 -13.82 9.23
C LYS A 171 -1.68 -13.33 8.90
N LEU A 172 -1.57 -12.06 8.54
CA LEU A 172 -0.31 -11.43 8.20
C LEU A 172 0.41 -10.88 9.42
N LYS A 173 -0.31 -10.12 10.25
CA LYS A 173 0.27 -9.47 11.43
C LYS A 173 -0.78 -8.97 12.40
N ASP A 174 -0.44 -9.00 13.70
CA ASP A 174 -1.10 -8.19 14.72
C ASP A 174 -0.52 -6.78 14.72
N TRP A 175 -1.35 -5.78 15.02
CA TRP A 175 -0.94 -4.39 15.10
C TRP A 175 -1.45 -3.72 16.35
N THR A 176 -0.71 -2.69 16.78
CA THR A 176 -1.12 -1.78 17.84
C THR A 176 -0.82 -0.34 17.42
N SER A 177 -1.74 0.57 17.76
CA SER A 177 -1.49 2.00 17.65
C SER A 177 -0.87 2.49 18.96
N PRO A 178 0.25 3.23 18.93
CA PRO A 178 0.97 3.59 20.17
C PRO A 178 0.21 4.58 21.05
N LYS A 179 -0.70 5.36 20.48
CA LYS A 179 -1.50 6.35 21.21
C LYS A 179 -2.79 6.67 20.47
N ILE A 180 -3.72 7.31 21.16
CA ILE A 180 -4.94 7.84 20.57
C ILE A 180 -4.59 8.86 19.47
N GLY A 181 -5.29 8.76 18.32
CA GLY A 181 -5.12 9.70 17.22
C GLY A 181 -3.75 9.64 16.53
N GLU A 182 -3.01 8.52 16.65
CA GLU A 182 -1.78 8.35 15.87
C GLU A 182 -2.09 8.52 14.38
N PRO A 183 -1.50 9.52 13.69
CA PRO A 183 -1.94 9.89 12.33
C PRO A 183 -1.78 8.76 11.31
N ASN A 184 -0.71 7.96 11.43
CA ASN A 184 -0.46 6.83 10.53
C ASN A 184 0.14 5.66 11.30
N VAL A 185 -0.43 4.49 11.11
CA VAL A 185 0.11 3.22 11.61
C VAL A 185 0.48 2.36 10.42
N ASN A 186 1.77 2.06 10.27
CA ASN A 186 2.28 1.23 9.18
C ASN A 186 2.96 -0.01 9.75
N MET A 187 2.78 -1.14 9.08
CA MET A 187 3.35 -2.40 9.49
C MET A 187 3.88 -3.19 8.29
N ASP A 188 5.13 -3.61 8.35
CA ASP A 188 5.66 -4.57 7.40
C ASP A 188 5.03 -5.93 7.68
N VAL A 189 4.60 -6.62 6.63
CA VAL A 189 4.00 -7.94 6.67
C VAL A 189 4.86 -8.94 5.89
N PRO A 190 4.76 -10.25 6.17
CA PRO A 190 5.39 -11.26 5.32
C PRO A 190 4.91 -11.10 3.88
N ALA A 191 5.83 -11.30 2.94
CA ALA A 191 5.49 -11.25 1.53
C ALA A 191 4.42 -12.29 1.20
N THR A 192 3.23 -11.82 0.81
CA THR A 192 2.06 -12.68 0.66
C THR A 192 1.29 -12.32 -0.61
N GLN A 193 0.98 -13.33 -1.41
CA GLN A 193 0.07 -13.17 -2.55
C GLN A 193 -1.34 -12.95 -2.02
N ALA A 194 -1.99 -11.88 -2.48
CA ALA A 194 -3.34 -11.55 -2.06
C ALA A 194 -4.08 -10.71 -3.11
N ARG A 195 -5.37 -10.93 -3.19
CA ARG A 195 -6.34 -10.06 -3.82
C ARG A 195 -7.22 -9.37 -2.79
N TYR A 196 -7.46 -10.04 -1.67
CA TYR A 196 -8.33 -9.56 -0.61
C TYR A 196 -7.53 -9.29 0.66
N ILE A 197 -7.91 -8.23 1.36
CA ILE A 197 -7.38 -7.86 2.67
C ILE A 197 -8.54 -7.79 3.64
N ARG A 198 -8.40 -8.42 4.83
CA ARG A 198 -9.33 -8.23 5.95
C ARG A 198 -8.61 -7.49 7.06
N PHE A 199 -9.07 -6.31 7.37
CA PHE A 199 -8.59 -5.49 8.46
C PHE A 199 -9.54 -5.61 9.63
N VAL A 200 -9.02 -5.98 10.80
CA VAL A 200 -9.82 -6.25 12.00
C VAL A 200 -9.36 -5.38 13.15
N ILE A 201 -10.31 -4.74 13.81
CA ILE A 201 -10.11 -3.90 15.01
C ILE A 201 -10.64 -4.70 16.21
N THR A 202 -9.76 -5.06 17.16
CA THR A 202 -10.10 -5.84 18.35
C THR A 202 -10.12 -5.03 19.64
N ASP A 203 -9.49 -3.82 19.62
CA ASP A 203 -9.45 -2.90 20.75
C ASP A 203 -9.41 -1.45 20.25
N THR A 204 -9.96 -0.53 21.02
CA THR A 204 -10.08 0.88 20.67
C THR A 204 -9.67 1.79 21.82
N TYR A 205 -9.16 2.97 21.49
CA TYR A 205 -9.04 4.04 22.48
C TYR A 205 -10.42 4.63 22.71
N PRO A 206 -10.87 4.70 23.95
CA PRO A 206 -12.21 5.16 24.26
C PRO A 206 -12.36 6.66 23.94
N THR A 207 -13.54 7.00 23.45
CA THR A 207 -14.03 8.37 23.46
C THR A 207 -14.52 8.76 24.85
N TYR A 208 -14.87 10.02 25.02
CA TYR A 208 -15.54 10.50 26.23
C TYR A 208 -16.87 9.76 26.51
N ASP A 209 -17.57 9.29 25.48
CA ASP A 209 -18.81 8.48 25.59
C ASP A 209 -18.55 6.98 25.49
N GLY A 210 -17.33 6.58 25.18
CA GLY A 210 -16.94 5.17 25.06
C GLY A 210 -17.57 4.40 23.90
N LEU A 211 -18.23 5.07 22.96
CA LEU A 211 -19.09 4.43 21.96
C LEU A 211 -18.58 4.61 20.52
N ARG A 212 -17.83 5.69 20.24
CA ARG A 212 -17.49 6.05 18.87
C ARG A 212 -16.09 5.65 18.51
N VAL A 213 -15.93 5.01 17.35
CA VAL A 213 -14.63 4.67 16.75
C VAL A 213 -14.65 5.10 15.30
N SER A 214 -13.58 5.72 14.86
CA SER A 214 -13.39 6.16 13.49
C SER A 214 -12.07 5.67 12.91
N LEU A 215 -12.03 5.54 11.58
CA LEU A 215 -10.86 5.20 10.78
C LEU A 215 -10.89 6.05 9.51
N GLY A 216 -9.78 6.68 9.15
CA GLY A 216 -9.71 7.55 7.98
C GLY A 216 -9.46 6.78 6.70
N GLU A 217 -8.32 6.14 6.59
CA GLU A 217 -7.86 5.52 5.35
C GLU A 217 -7.11 4.23 5.61
N VAL A 218 -7.13 3.30 4.65
CA VAL A 218 -6.27 2.12 4.62
C VAL A 218 -5.32 2.16 3.43
N TYR A 219 -4.15 1.58 3.59
CA TYR A 219 -3.08 1.55 2.58
C TYR A 219 -2.45 0.17 2.51
N ALA A 220 -2.01 -0.21 1.31
CA ALA A 220 -1.17 -1.38 1.13
C ALA A 220 0.00 -1.05 0.20
N TRP A 221 1.11 -1.75 0.37
CA TRP A 221 2.29 -1.66 -0.51
C TRP A 221 2.60 -3.04 -1.05
N GLY A 222 2.84 -3.07 -2.35
CA GLY A 222 3.04 -4.33 -3.06
C GLY A 222 3.62 -4.17 -4.46
N MET A 223 3.60 -5.27 -5.18
CA MET A 223 4.01 -5.37 -6.58
C MET A 223 3.04 -6.23 -7.37
#